data_ec223b5406f47855565c3f6cab541c47
#
_entry.id   ec223b5406f47855565c3f6cab541c47
#
_cell.length_a   1.000
_cell.length_b   1.000
_cell.length_c   1.000
_cell.angle_alpha   90.00
_cell.angle_beta   90.00
_cell.angle_gamma   90.00
#
_symmetry.space_group_name_H-M   'P 1'
#
loop_
_entity.id
_entity.type
_entity.pdbx_description
1 polymer ?
#
loop_
_entity_poly.entity_id
_entity_poly.type
_entity_poly.pdbx_seq_one_letter_code
_entity_poly.pdbx_strand_id
1 'polypeptide(L)'
;MGNIRFLLGTCITSLVLFLSACTTEKETLSFPTIAEYAPLSVGKYITYRVDSLVFTNFGRNIEIHKYQMKHVVDATFNDGMGRPSYRIIRYISDSTASTPWVPDGTYYITPVSDQLEVVEDNRRVIKLHQPLRAEYSWKGNRFLPTDPYEPLYNFSNDDAMADWDFRFDGAPTSFTYRGRTYNNVL
;
A
#
# COMPACT_ATOMS: atom_id res chain seq x y z
N MET A 1 -25.59 -3.43 -71.43
CA MET A 1 -25.00 -2.38 -70.56
C MET A 1 -25.67 -2.26 -69.20
N GLY A 2 -26.81 -2.92 -68.92
CA GLY A 2 -27.49 -2.87 -67.62
C GLY A 2 -26.79 -3.66 -66.45
N ASN A 3 -26.24 -4.83 -66.79
CA ASN A 3 -25.72 -5.76 -65.79
C ASN A 3 -24.41 -5.29 -65.08
N ILE A 4 -23.57 -4.51 -65.77
CA ILE A 4 -22.32 -4.02 -65.24
C ILE A 4 -22.55 -2.91 -64.15
N ARG A 5 -23.57 -2.06 -64.40
CA ARG A 5 -23.94 -0.99 -63.47
C ARG A 5 -24.53 -1.56 -62.18
N PHE A 6 -25.27 -2.67 -62.27
CA PHE A 6 -25.85 -3.34 -61.12
C PHE A 6 -24.77 -4.04 -60.29
N LEU A 7 -23.78 -4.72 -60.88
CA LEU A 7 -22.65 -5.36 -60.25
C LEU A 7 -21.73 -4.32 -59.57
N LEU A 8 -21.49 -3.17 -60.20
CA LEU A 8 -20.67 -2.11 -59.57
C LEU A 8 -21.35 -1.50 -58.33
N GLY A 9 -22.68 -1.30 -58.39
CA GLY A 9 -23.46 -0.79 -57.25
C GLY A 9 -23.41 -1.73 -56.05
N THR A 10 -23.55 -3.05 -56.30
CA THR A 10 -23.51 -4.06 -55.23
C THR A 10 -22.12 -4.21 -54.58
N CYS A 11 -21.04 -4.09 -55.38
CA CYS A 11 -19.67 -4.12 -54.83
C CYS A 11 -19.35 -2.88 -53.99
N ILE A 12 -19.80 -1.69 -54.37
CA ILE A 12 -19.58 -0.45 -53.63
C ILE A 12 -20.35 -0.49 -52.30
N THR A 13 -21.59 -0.98 -52.28
CA THR A 13 -22.39 -1.09 -51.05
C THR A 13 -21.80 -2.12 -50.07
N SER A 14 -21.26 -3.24 -50.57
CA SER A 14 -20.57 -4.23 -49.75
C SER A 14 -19.27 -3.69 -49.17
N LEU A 15 -18.51 -2.91 -49.90
CA LEU A 15 -17.24 -2.32 -49.44
C LEU A 15 -17.47 -1.27 -48.35
N VAL A 16 -18.55 -0.50 -48.39
CA VAL A 16 -18.89 0.49 -47.37
C VAL A 16 -19.31 -0.16 -46.04
N LEU A 17 -19.94 -1.33 -46.08
CA LEU A 17 -20.32 -2.09 -44.88
C LEU A 17 -19.12 -2.67 -44.11
N PHE A 18 -18.00 -2.93 -44.78
CA PHE A 18 -16.78 -3.41 -44.11
C PHE A 18 -15.98 -2.30 -43.45
N LEU A 19 -16.22 -1.02 -43.74
CA LEU A 19 -15.48 0.10 -43.14
C LEU A 19 -16.07 0.58 -41.80
N SER A 20 -17.27 0.13 -41.42
CA SER A 20 -17.93 0.53 -40.18
C SER A 20 -17.72 -0.44 -39.00
N ALA A 21 -16.88 -1.46 -39.13
CA ALA A 21 -16.76 -2.56 -38.16
C ALA A 21 -15.57 -2.44 -37.17
N CYS A 22 -14.96 -1.27 -37.02
CA CYS A 22 -13.87 -1.11 -36.03
C CYS A 22 -14.05 0.16 -35.21
N THR A 23 -15.06 0.18 -34.34
CA THR A 23 -14.97 0.98 -33.11
C THR A 23 -14.35 0.09 -32.03
N THR A 24 -13.04 0.19 -31.85
CA THR A 24 -12.38 -0.38 -30.70
C THR A 24 -12.75 0.51 -29.51
N GLU A 25 -13.75 0.10 -28.73
CA GLU A 25 -13.93 0.65 -27.38
C GLU A 25 -12.69 0.28 -26.58
N LYS A 26 -11.87 1.27 -26.29
CA LYS A 26 -10.78 1.12 -25.34
C LYS A 26 -11.42 1.09 -23.95
N GLU A 27 -11.53 -0.10 -23.36
CA GLU A 27 -11.80 -0.20 -21.93
C GLU A 27 -10.71 0.56 -21.17
N THR A 28 -11.09 1.66 -20.55
CA THR A 28 -10.25 2.34 -19.57
C THR A 28 -10.33 1.52 -18.26
N LEU A 29 -9.35 0.66 -18.04
CA LEU A 29 -9.20 -0.05 -16.76
C LEU A 29 -8.99 1.01 -15.67
N SER A 30 -10.01 1.24 -14.85
CA SER A 30 -9.91 2.09 -13.67
C SER A 30 -9.47 1.22 -12.50
N PHE A 31 -8.24 1.43 -12.02
CA PHE A 31 -7.76 0.80 -10.79
C PHE A 31 -7.93 1.78 -9.62
N PRO A 32 -8.24 1.27 -8.41
CA PRO A 32 -8.20 2.08 -7.20
C PRO A 32 -6.84 2.76 -7.03
N THR A 33 -6.88 3.98 -6.55
CA THR A 33 -5.65 4.77 -6.34
C THR A 33 -5.04 4.47 -4.97
N ILE A 34 -3.76 4.74 -4.79
CA ILE A 34 -3.09 4.68 -3.48
C ILE A 34 -3.83 5.54 -2.44
N ALA A 35 -4.34 6.71 -2.84
CA ALA A 35 -5.06 7.62 -1.94
C ALA A 35 -6.37 7.03 -1.41
N GLU A 36 -7.03 6.13 -2.13
CA GLU A 36 -8.23 5.45 -1.66
C GLU A 36 -7.93 4.44 -0.57
N TYR A 37 -6.79 3.75 -0.65
CA TYR A 37 -6.35 2.79 0.38
C TYR A 37 -5.62 3.44 1.54
N ALA A 38 -4.96 4.56 1.32
CA ALA A 38 -4.25 5.32 2.35
C ALA A 38 -4.72 6.79 2.38
N PRO A 39 -5.96 7.06 2.80
CA PRO A 39 -6.53 8.41 2.80
C PRO A 39 -5.96 9.25 3.94
N LEU A 40 -4.72 9.75 3.75
CA LEU A 40 -3.99 10.54 4.73
C LEU A 40 -4.56 11.96 4.81
N SER A 41 -4.82 12.42 6.03
CA SER A 41 -5.13 13.83 6.32
C SER A 41 -4.77 14.15 7.78
N VAL A 42 -4.29 15.35 8.02
CA VAL A 42 -3.92 15.81 9.38
C VAL A 42 -5.12 15.67 10.34
N GLY A 43 -4.86 15.16 11.52
CA GLY A 43 -5.85 14.85 12.55
C GLY A 43 -6.45 13.45 12.46
N LYS A 44 -6.31 12.73 11.34
CA LYS A 44 -6.72 11.32 11.28
C LYS A 44 -5.82 10.46 12.16
N TYR A 45 -6.42 9.42 12.74
CA TYR A 45 -5.67 8.45 13.54
C TYR A 45 -6.25 7.05 13.38
N ILE A 46 -5.44 6.07 13.72
CA ILE A 46 -5.84 4.68 13.88
C ILE A 46 -5.29 4.16 15.20
N THR A 47 -6.06 3.32 15.91
CA THR A 47 -5.64 2.70 17.16
C THR A 47 -5.53 1.19 16.97
N TYR A 48 -4.42 0.65 17.41
CA TYR A 48 -4.11 -0.77 17.40
C TYR A 48 -4.08 -1.31 18.83
N ARG A 49 -4.51 -2.54 19.00
CA ARG A 49 -4.14 -3.34 20.16
C ARG A 49 -2.80 -4.02 19.86
N VAL A 50 -1.89 -3.95 20.82
CA VAL A 50 -0.55 -4.54 20.72
C VAL A 50 -0.36 -5.51 21.89
N ASP A 51 -0.12 -6.76 21.59
CA ASP A 51 0.29 -7.78 22.55
C ASP A 51 1.78 -8.08 22.28
N SER A 52 2.66 -7.64 23.16
CA SER A 52 4.11 -7.80 23.06
C SER A 52 4.56 -8.99 23.91
N LEU A 53 5.24 -9.93 23.27
CA LEU A 53 5.88 -11.04 23.95
C LEU A 53 7.25 -10.59 24.45
N VAL A 54 7.45 -10.62 25.77
CA VAL A 54 8.66 -10.16 26.43
C VAL A 54 9.33 -11.33 27.13
N PHE A 55 10.63 -11.50 26.90
CA PHE A 55 11.44 -12.48 27.62
C PHE A 55 12.02 -11.82 28.88
N THR A 56 11.66 -12.36 30.05
CA THR A 56 12.13 -11.88 31.35
C THR A 56 13.01 -12.93 32.00
N ASN A 57 13.66 -12.56 33.12
CA ASN A 57 14.54 -13.45 33.89
C ASN A 57 15.59 -14.17 33.01
N PHE A 58 16.34 -13.38 32.21
CA PHE A 58 17.36 -13.88 31.26
C PHE A 58 16.81 -14.90 30.24
N GLY A 59 15.60 -14.68 29.75
CA GLY A 59 14.95 -15.53 28.75
C GLY A 59 14.28 -16.79 29.32
N ARG A 60 14.23 -16.95 30.62
CA ARG A 60 13.61 -18.13 31.28
C ARG A 60 12.09 -18.03 31.37
N ASN A 61 11.55 -16.81 31.38
CA ASN A 61 10.13 -16.58 31.50
C ASN A 61 9.65 -15.81 30.23
N ILE A 62 8.40 -16.05 29.86
CA ILE A 62 7.73 -15.31 28.79
C ILE A 62 6.53 -14.59 29.41
N GLU A 63 6.44 -13.30 29.16
CA GLU A 63 5.32 -12.46 29.58
C GLU A 63 4.68 -11.82 28.37
N ILE A 64 3.35 -11.62 28.40
CA ILE A 64 2.63 -10.89 27.38
C ILE A 64 2.23 -9.54 27.94
N HIS A 65 2.87 -8.50 27.47
CA HIS A 65 2.54 -7.12 27.81
C HIS A 65 1.56 -6.57 26.79
N LYS A 66 0.45 -5.99 27.28
CA LYS A 66 -0.66 -5.53 26.46
C LYS A 66 -0.76 -4.02 26.48
N TYR A 67 -0.85 -3.42 25.29
CA TYR A 67 -0.91 -1.98 25.10
C TYR A 67 -1.99 -1.62 24.06
N GLN A 68 -2.34 -0.34 24.04
CA GLN A 68 -2.92 0.30 22.87
C GLN A 68 -1.88 1.24 22.25
N MET A 69 -1.81 1.23 20.93
CA MET A 69 -0.93 2.10 20.17
C MET A 69 -1.77 2.93 19.21
N LYS A 70 -1.57 4.25 19.21
CA LYS A 70 -2.32 5.19 18.36
C LYS A 70 -1.36 5.92 17.43
N HIS A 71 -1.60 5.80 16.12
CA HIS A 71 -0.85 6.49 15.08
C HIS A 71 -1.68 7.69 14.61
N VAL A 72 -1.16 8.89 14.75
CA VAL A 72 -1.84 10.14 14.42
C VAL A 72 -1.12 10.83 13.28
N VAL A 73 -1.83 11.19 12.23
CA VAL A 73 -1.31 12.10 11.19
C VAL A 73 -1.22 13.49 11.80
N ASP A 74 -0.02 13.91 12.15
CA ASP A 74 0.22 15.14 12.92
C ASP A 74 0.38 16.37 12.03
N ALA A 75 1.17 16.25 10.96
CA ALA A 75 1.48 17.37 10.08
C ALA A 75 1.80 16.92 8.66
N THR A 76 1.76 17.87 7.73
CA THR A 76 2.33 17.73 6.39
C THR A 76 3.64 18.51 6.30
N PHE A 77 4.56 18.03 5.46
CA PHE A 77 5.84 18.69 5.17
C PHE A 77 6.36 18.21 3.80
N ASN A 78 7.39 18.84 3.29
CA ASN A 78 8.10 18.33 2.11
C ASN A 78 9.31 17.51 2.57
N ASP A 79 9.48 16.31 2.04
CA ASP A 79 10.67 15.49 2.30
C ASP A 79 11.94 16.09 1.65
N GLY A 80 13.09 15.44 1.87
CA GLY A 80 14.38 15.89 1.32
C GLY A 80 14.45 15.93 -0.21
N MET A 81 13.45 15.34 -0.90
CA MET A 81 13.30 15.40 -2.36
C MET A 81 12.22 16.41 -2.80
N GLY A 82 11.69 17.21 -1.88
CA GLY A 82 10.64 18.20 -2.13
C GLY A 82 9.24 17.59 -2.32
N ARG A 83 8.99 16.32 -1.95
CA ARG A 83 7.74 15.63 -2.15
C ARG A 83 6.82 15.81 -0.93
N PRO A 84 5.50 16.06 -1.12
CA PRO A 84 4.55 16.16 -0.02
C PRO A 84 4.53 14.85 0.80
N SER A 85 4.71 14.99 2.11
CA SER A 85 4.79 13.87 3.05
C SER A 85 3.97 14.18 4.30
N TYR A 86 3.57 13.12 5.00
CA TYR A 86 2.77 13.19 6.23
C TYR A 86 3.59 12.66 7.39
N ARG A 87 3.76 13.47 8.44
CA ARG A 87 4.35 13.04 9.70
C ARG A 87 3.31 12.28 10.52
N ILE A 88 3.71 11.13 11.03
CA ILE A 88 2.88 10.30 11.91
C ILE A 88 3.57 10.26 13.28
N ILE A 89 2.84 10.64 14.32
CA ILE A 89 3.29 10.43 15.69
C ILE A 89 2.60 9.18 16.23
N ARG A 90 3.40 8.29 16.76
CA ARG A 90 2.97 7.08 17.43
C ARG A 90 2.90 7.35 18.93
N TYR A 91 1.77 7.00 19.54
CA TYR A 91 1.53 7.10 20.98
C TYR A 91 1.22 5.72 21.53
N ILE A 92 1.64 5.47 22.77
CA ILE A 92 1.34 4.25 23.50
C ILE A 92 0.56 4.56 24.78
N SER A 93 -0.31 3.64 25.19
CA SER A 93 -1.04 3.66 26.47
C SER A 93 -1.22 2.21 26.93
N ASP A 94 -1.74 2.03 28.16
CA ASP A 94 -2.10 0.70 28.65
C ASP A 94 -3.20 0.04 27.81
N SER A 95 -3.46 -1.24 28.05
CA SER A 95 -4.38 -2.06 27.23
C SER A 95 -5.84 -1.55 27.24
N THR A 96 -6.21 -0.71 28.20
CA THR A 96 -7.55 -0.12 28.35
C THR A 96 -7.60 1.35 27.98
N ALA A 97 -6.45 1.97 27.66
CA ALA A 97 -6.26 3.41 27.45
C ALA A 97 -6.68 4.24 28.67
N SER A 98 -6.50 3.69 29.88
CA SER A 98 -6.79 4.37 31.13
C SER A 98 -5.65 5.31 31.57
N THR A 99 -4.42 5.07 31.08
CA THR A 99 -3.29 5.98 31.29
C THR A 99 -3.20 7.02 30.17
N PRO A 100 -2.56 8.18 30.42
CA PRO A 100 -2.31 9.16 29.40
C PRO A 100 -1.53 8.57 28.21
N TRP A 101 -1.86 9.02 26.99
CA TRP A 101 -1.12 8.67 25.78
C TRP A 101 0.26 9.32 25.80
N VAL A 102 1.30 8.51 25.72
CA VAL A 102 2.70 8.95 25.71
C VAL A 102 3.28 8.78 24.30
N PRO A 103 4.00 9.78 23.77
CA PRO A 103 4.71 9.62 22.48
C PRO A 103 5.71 8.45 22.56
N ASP A 104 5.67 7.56 21.56
CA ASP A 104 6.50 6.36 21.46
C ASP A 104 7.42 6.36 20.23
N GLY A 105 7.11 7.17 19.24
CA GLY A 105 7.93 7.29 18.04
C GLY A 105 7.30 8.17 16.98
N THR A 106 8.10 8.43 15.95
CA THR A 106 7.67 9.23 14.80
C THR A 106 8.19 8.60 13.51
N TYR A 107 7.34 8.56 12.51
CA TYR A 107 7.72 8.18 11.15
C TYR A 107 6.98 9.05 10.14
N TYR A 108 7.28 8.91 8.86
CA TYR A 108 6.53 9.64 7.85
C TYR A 108 6.14 8.77 6.66
N ILE A 109 5.08 9.19 5.98
CA ILE A 109 4.51 8.54 4.82
C ILE A 109 4.57 9.53 3.66
N THR A 110 5.14 9.10 2.53
CA THR A 110 5.19 9.87 1.30
C THR A 110 4.38 9.13 0.23
N PRO A 111 3.15 9.59 -0.08
CA PRO A 111 2.43 9.08 -1.25
C PRO A 111 3.10 9.62 -2.52
N VAL A 112 3.43 8.70 -3.42
CA VAL A 112 3.91 8.98 -4.76
C VAL A 112 2.85 8.49 -5.75
N SER A 113 2.93 8.83 -7.02
CA SER A 113 1.86 8.54 -8.00
C SER A 113 1.43 7.07 -8.02
N ASP A 114 2.37 6.15 -7.87
CA ASP A 114 2.18 4.70 -8.02
C ASP A 114 2.56 3.88 -6.78
N GLN A 115 3.04 4.53 -5.71
CA GLN A 115 3.50 3.83 -4.51
C GLN A 115 3.31 4.65 -3.23
N LEU A 116 3.24 3.94 -2.09
CA LEU A 116 3.24 4.52 -0.76
C LEU A 116 4.56 4.18 -0.07
N GLU A 117 5.37 5.18 0.19
CA GLU A 117 6.63 5.03 0.90
C GLU A 117 6.46 5.35 2.39
N VAL A 118 7.03 4.52 3.24
CA VAL A 118 7.10 4.74 4.68
C VAL A 118 8.56 4.83 5.08
N VAL A 119 8.91 5.85 5.86
CA VAL A 119 10.26 6.02 6.41
C VAL A 119 10.19 6.04 7.93
N GLU A 120 10.79 5.05 8.54
CA GLU A 120 10.93 4.89 9.98
C GLU A 120 12.39 4.52 10.28
N ASP A 121 12.98 5.12 11.32
CA ASP A 121 14.38 4.90 11.71
C ASP A 121 15.37 5.02 10.54
N ASN A 122 15.15 6.02 9.70
CA ASN A 122 15.93 6.27 8.48
C ASN A 122 15.89 5.13 7.44
N ARG A 123 14.96 4.20 7.56
CA ARG A 123 14.72 3.12 6.60
C ARG A 123 13.48 3.41 5.77
N ARG A 124 13.65 3.45 4.46
CA ARG A 124 12.56 3.68 3.50
C ARG A 124 12.08 2.35 2.94
N VAL A 125 10.78 2.11 3.02
CA VAL A 125 10.12 0.90 2.51
C VAL A 125 8.90 1.30 1.69
N ILE A 126 8.67 0.64 0.57
CA ILE A 126 7.46 0.79 -0.25
C ILE A 126 6.41 -0.18 0.30
N LYS A 127 5.43 0.33 1.03
CA LYS A 127 4.39 -0.49 1.67
C LYS A 127 3.24 -0.88 0.75
N LEU A 128 2.92 -0.03 -0.23
CA LEU A 128 1.93 -0.30 -1.28
C LEU A 128 2.49 0.12 -2.62
N HIS A 129 2.14 -0.62 -3.68
CA HIS A 129 2.53 -0.30 -5.05
C HIS A 129 1.37 -0.63 -6.01
N GLN A 130 1.15 0.20 -7.02
CA GLN A 130 0.18 -0.07 -8.07
C GLN A 130 0.75 -1.03 -9.13
N PRO A 131 -0.10 -1.81 -9.81
CA PRO A 131 -1.55 -1.89 -9.66
C PRO A 131 -1.95 -2.70 -8.42
N LEU A 132 -3.00 -2.23 -7.71
CA LEU A 132 -3.56 -2.89 -6.52
C LEU A 132 -4.41 -4.10 -6.96
N ARG A 133 -3.76 -5.21 -7.24
CA ARG A 133 -4.41 -6.45 -7.72
C ARG A 133 -3.70 -7.68 -7.21
N ALA A 134 -4.43 -8.79 -7.15
CA ALA A 134 -3.88 -10.09 -6.80
C ALA A 134 -2.61 -10.43 -7.59
N GLU A 135 -1.69 -11.12 -6.95
CA GLU A 135 -0.42 -11.64 -7.50
C GLU A 135 0.55 -10.57 -8.05
N TYR A 136 0.23 -9.27 -7.90
CA TYR A 136 1.19 -8.25 -8.25
C TYR A 136 2.28 -8.15 -7.18
N SER A 137 3.53 -8.16 -7.60
CA SER A 137 4.70 -8.08 -6.71
C SER A 137 5.58 -6.87 -7.01
N TRP A 138 6.29 -6.39 -5.98
CA TRP A 138 7.25 -5.30 -6.08
C TRP A 138 8.40 -5.47 -5.08
N LYS A 139 9.51 -4.78 -5.33
CA LYS A 139 10.66 -4.73 -4.41
C LYS A 139 10.40 -3.67 -3.33
N GLY A 140 9.69 -4.05 -2.26
CA GLY A 140 9.31 -3.13 -1.19
C GLY A 140 10.48 -2.55 -0.42
N ASN A 141 11.55 -3.32 -0.28
CA ASN A 141 12.77 -3.00 0.45
C ASN A 141 13.89 -2.41 -0.41
N ARG A 142 13.65 -2.10 -1.69
CA ARG A 142 14.70 -1.70 -2.65
C ARG A 142 15.58 -0.52 -2.23
N PHE A 143 15.16 0.26 -1.25
CA PHE A 143 15.93 1.39 -0.72
C PHE A 143 16.77 1.05 0.51
N LEU A 144 16.66 -0.16 1.04
CA LEU A 144 17.47 -0.60 2.17
C LEU A 144 18.90 -0.94 1.72
N PRO A 145 19.90 -0.73 2.57
CA PRO A 145 21.24 -1.27 2.34
C PRO A 145 21.20 -2.80 2.41
N THR A 146 22.31 -3.43 2.01
CA THR A 146 22.44 -4.89 1.99
C THR A 146 22.21 -5.52 3.34
N ASP A 147 22.69 -4.88 4.40
CA ASP A 147 22.53 -5.29 5.80
C ASP A 147 22.03 -4.09 6.61
N PRO A 148 20.72 -3.87 6.67
CA PRO A 148 20.15 -2.67 7.27
C PRO A 148 20.24 -2.63 8.80
N TYR A 149 20.58 -3.74 9.46
CA TYR A 149 20.64 -3.88 10.91
C TYR A 149 22.05 -4.07 11.47
N GLU A 150 23.05 -4.27 10.63
CA GLU A 150 24.43 -4.58 10.99
C GLU A 150 25.00 -3.73 12.14
N PRO A 151 24.76 -2.41 12.21
CA PRO A 151 25.30 -1.60 13.33
C PRO A 151 24.73 -1.98 14.69
N LEU A 152 23.58 -2.64 14.76
CA LEU A 152 22.87 -2.97 15.99
C LEU A 152 22.80 -4.48 16.24
N TYR A 153 22.55 -5.24 15.18
CA TYR A 153 22.30 -6.67 15.24
C TYR A 153 22.91 -7.34 14.00
N ASN A 154 23.59 -8.45 14.20
CA ASN A 154 24.08 -9.30 13.12
C ASN A 154 23.13 -10.50 13.00
N PHE A 155 22.18 -10.40 12.09
CA PHE A 155 21.28 -11.50 11.76
C PHE A 155 21.87 -12.32 10.62
N SER A 156 21.60 -13.61 10.58
CA SER A 156 22.08 -14.50 9.52
C SER A 156 21.15 -14.60 8.31
N ASN A 157 20.03 -13.90 8.32
CA ASN A 157 18.94 -14.03 7.33
C ASN A 157 18.41 -12.71 6.80
N ASP A 158 19.14 -11.61 6.99
CA ASP A 158 18.77 -10.28 6.48
C ASP A 158 19.63 -9.81 5.31
N ASP A 159 20.50 -10.65 4.81
CA ASP A 159 21.24 -10.43 3.57
C ASP A 159 20.29 -10.23 2.38
N ALA A 160 20.64 -9.27 1.53
CA ALA A 160 19.91 -8.96 0.30
C ALA A 160 18.43 -8.61 0.50
N MET A 161 18.05 -8.04 1.63
CA MET A 161 16.66 -7.62 1.90
C MET A 161 16.09 -6.67 0.83
N ALA A 162 16.94 -5.92 0.13
CA ALA A 162 16.53 -5.06 -0.99
C ALA A 162 15.86 -5.85 -2.12
N ASP A 163 16.21 -7.11 -2.29
CA ASP A 163 15.71 -8.00 -3.33
C ASP A 163 14.45 -8.78 -2.94
N TRP A 164 13.96 -8.62 -1.69
CA TRP A 164 12.75 -9.30 -1.25
C TRP A 164 11.53 -8.79 -1.98
N ASP A 165 10.69 -9.74 -2.44
CA ASP A 165 9.42 -9.43 -3.06
C ASP A 165 8.32 -9.21 -2.02
N PHE A 166 7.61 -8.11 -2.17
CA PHE A 166 6.29 -7.88 -1.58
C PHE A 166 5.25 -8.28 -2.62
N ARG A 167 4.14 -8.86 -2.21
CA ARG A 167 3.09 -9.31 -3.11
C ARG A 167 1.73 -9.14 -2.45
N PHE A 168 0.70 -8.84 -3.27
CA PHE A 168 -0.68 -8.97 -2.83
C PHE A 168 -1.13 -10.41 -2.94
N ASP A 169 -1.53 -11.01 -1.83
CA ASP A 169 -1.87 -12.44 -1.73
C ASP A 169 -3.23 -12.79 -2.35
N GLY A 170 -4.10 -11.81 -2.55
CA GLY A 170 -5.44 -12.04 -3.08
C GLY A 170 -6.03 -10.82 -3.77
N ALA A 171 -7.20 -11.02 -4.36
CA ALA A 171 -8.02 -9.92 -4.86
C ALA A 171 -8.66 -9.16 -3.69
N PRO A 172 -8.99 -7.87 -3.86
CA PRO A 172 -9.74 -7.12 -2.86
C PRO A 172 -11.02 -7.84 -2.48
N THR A 173 -11.25 -8.01 -1.18
CA THR A 173 -12.39 -8.75 -0.63
C THR A 173 -13.06 -7.96 0.49
N SER A 174 -14.12 -8.50 1.07
CA SER A 174 -14.75 -7.93 2.26
C SER A 174 -14.16 -8.54 3.52
N PHE A 175 -13.90 -7.69 4.50
CA PHE A 175 -13.41 -8.07 5.82
C PHE A 175 -14.34 -7.54 6.90
N THR A 176 -14.79 -8.40 7.83
CA THR A 176 -15.64 -7.99 8.94
C THR A 176 -14.89 -8.07 10.26
N TYR A 177 -14.85 -6.96 10.98
CA TYR A 177 -14.23 -6.87 12.29
C TYR A 177 -15.16 -6.13 13.27
N ARG A 178 -15.44 -6.74 14.42
CA ARG A 178 -16.32 -6.18 15.47
C ARG A 178 -17.67 -5.69 14.95
N GLY A 179 -18.31 -6.46 14.06
CA GLY A 179 -19.62 -6.16 13.49
C GLY A 179 -19.63 -5.07 12.41
N ARG A 180 -18.47 -4.53 12.04
CA ARG A 180 -18.33 -3.59 10.92
C ARG A 180 -17.68 -4.27 9.73
N THR A 181 -18.32 -4.18 8.57
CA THR A 181 -17.79 -4.72 7.31
C THR A 181 -17.05 -3.63 6.53
N TYR A 182 -15.85 -3.96 6.10
CA TYR A 182 -15.00 -3.18 5.22
C TYR A 182 -14.95 -3.86 3.88
N ASN A 183 -15.19 -3.13 2.80
CA ASN A 183 -15.15 -3.64 1.44
C ASN A 183 -13.84 -3.23 0.76
N ASN A 184 -13.42 -3.97 -0.28
CA ASN A 184 -12.19 -3.71 -1.03
C ASN A 184 -10.94 -3.70 -0.15
N VAL A 185 -10.84 -4.65 0.77
CA VAL A 185 -9.65 -4.83 1.62
C VAL A 185 -8.65 -5.73 0.90
N LEU A 186 -7.39 -5.29 0.87
CA LEU A 186 -6.22 -6.05 0.38
C LEU A 186 -5.43 -6.64 1.53
#